data_83512e8016bf98d37a910cfcb6a445bd
#
_entry.id   83512e8016bf98d37a910cfcb6a445bd
#
_cell.length_a   1.000
_cell.length_b   1.000
_cell.length_c   1.000
_cell.angle_alpha   90.00
_cell.angle_beta   90.00
_cell.angle_gamma   90.00
#
_symmetry.space_group_name_H-M   'P 1'
#
loop_
_entity.id
_entity.type
_entity.pdbx_description
1 polymer ?
#
loop_
_entity_poly.entity_id
_entity_poly.type
_entity_poly.pdbx_seq_one_letter_code
_entity_poly.pdbx_strand_id
1 'polypeptide(L)'
;MGGSMGMFVGNAIIVAAERAVKLKRPLILFSAAGGARMQEGILSLMQMPRSTVAIQMLKEAGLPYIVVLTHPTTGGVTASYAMLGDIHIAEPNALICFAGPRVIEQTIREKLPEGFQRAEYLLDHGMLDMVVSRLKMRDELVKIVRLLLGLSPAVMGDLPSPNAQDQYPEQTTHSSPE
;
A
#
# COMPACT_ATOMS: atom_id res chain seq x y z
N MET A 1 7.47 -4.17 16.12
CA MET A 1 8.39 -3.47 15.20
C MET A 1 7.62 -3.23 13.91
N GLY A 2 7.34 -2.05 13.48
CA GLY A 2 6.43 -1.59 12.39
C GLY A 2 6.38 -2.35 11.05
N GLY A 3 6.69 -3.62 10.99
CA GLY A 3 6.75 -4.41 9.76
C GLY A 3 8.05 -4.24 8.96
N SER A 4 8.26 -5.10 7.97
CA SER A 4 9.40 -5.02 7.06
C SER A 4 9.14 -5.79 5.77
N MET A 5 9.73 -5.35 4.66
CA MET A 5 9.68 -6.06 3.39
C MET A 5 10.77 -7.13 3.32
N GLY A 6 10.39 -8.35 2.99
CA GLY A 6 11.28 -9.47 2.66
C GLY A 6 10.74 -10.25 1.47
N MET A 7 11.32 -11.41 1.17
CA MET A 7 10.95 -12.24 0.01
C MET A 7 9.46 -12.59 0.01
N PHE A 8 8.90 -12.93 1.16
CA PHE A 8 7.48 -13.26 1.27
C PHE A 8 6.59 -12.10 0.82
N VAL A 9 6.87 -10.89 1.30
CA VAL A 9 6.09 -9.68 0.94
C VAL A 9 6.21 -9.38 -0.55
N GLY A 10 7.42 -9.44 -1.11
CA GLY A 10 7.63 -9.25 -2.54
C GLY A 10 6.85 -10.25 -3.38
N ASN A 11 6.88 -11.53 -3.03
CA ASN A 11 6.11 -12.57 -3.70
C ASN A 11 4.59 -12.34 -3.57
N ALA A 12 4.12 -11.96 -2.38
CA ALA A 12 2.69 -11.69 -2.15
C ALA A 12 2.18 -10.52 -3.02
N ILE A 13 2.98 -9.47 -3.18
CA ILE A 13 2.63 -8.33 -4.06
C ILE A 13 2.54 -8.78 -5.52
N ILE A 14 3.48 -9.58 -6.00
CA ILE A 14 3.47 -10.11 -7.37
C ILE A 14 2.20 -10.93 -7.60
N VAL A 15 1.94 -11.91 -6.73
CA VAL A 15 0.74 -12.76 -6.84
C VAL A 15 -0.55 -11.94 -6.78
N ALA A 16 -0.60 -10.91 -5.91
CA ALA A 16 -1.76 -10.02 -5.83
C ALA A 16 -1.97 -9.22 -7.12
N ALA A 17 -0.90 -8.69 -7.71
CA ALA A 17 -0.96 -7.96 -8.98
C ALA A 17 -1.40 -8.86 -10.14
N GLU A 18 -0.80 -10.06 -10.29
CA GLU A 18 -1.19 -11.05 -11.30
C GLU A 18 -2.67 -11.44 -11.16
N ARG A 19 -3.12 -11.67 -9.92
CA ARG A 19 -4.52 -12.00 -9.64
C ARG A 19 -5.45 -10.84 -9.98
N ALA A 20 -5.08 -9.60 -9.64
CA ALA A 20 -5.85 -8.41 -9.98
C ALA A 20 -6.00 -8.26 -11.51
N VAL A 21 -4.92 -8.43 -12.26
CA VAL A 21 -4.93 -8.42 -13.73
C VAL A 21 -5.84 -9.53 -14.28
N LYS A 22 -5.69 -10.76 -13.79
CA LYS A 22 -6.51 -11.90 -14.23
C LYS A 22 -8.01 -11.68 -13.96
N LEU A 23 -8.34 -11.10 -12.82
CA LEU A 23 -9.73 -10.85 -12.41
C LEU A 23 -10.27 -9.51 -12.91
N LYS A 24 -9.45 -8.70 -13.58
CA LYS A 24 -9.78 -7.33 -14.02
C LYS A 24 -10.34 -6.46 -12.88
N ARG A 25 -9.62 -6.47 -11.75
CA ARG A 25 -10.00 -5.74 -10.53
C ARG A 25 -8.91 -4.77 -10.10
N PRO A 26 -9.25 -3.64 -9.46
CA PRO A 26 -8.26 -2.77 -8.84
C PRO A 26 -7.51 -3.50 -7.73
N LEU A 27 -6.26 -3.07 -7.48
CA LEU A 27 -5.48 -3.52 -6.33
C LEU A 27 -5.45 -2.41 -5.27
N ILE A 28 -5.82 -2.74 -4.04
CA ILE A 28 -5.67 -1.87 -2.88
C ILE A 28 -4.63 -2.48 -1.96
N LEU A 29 -3.60 -1.72 -1.61
CA LEU A 29 -2.52 -2.18 -0.75
C LEU A 29 -2.40 -1.29 0.49
N PHE A 30 -2.42 -1.91 1.66
CA PHE A 30 -2.14 -1.24 2.93
C PHE A 30 -0.67 -1.46 3.30
N SER A 31 0.10 -0.39 3.36
CA SER A 31 1.53 -0.45 3.64
C SER A 31 1.83 -0.14 5.10
N ALA A 32 2.55 -1.06 5.76
CA ALA A 32 3.05 -0.89 7.13
C ALA A 32 4.44 -1.53 7.23
N ALA A 33 5.51 -0.76 7.12
CA ALA A 33 6.86 -1.31 7.13
C ALA A 33 7.93 -0.26 7.43
N GLY A 34 8.94 -0.67 8.21
CA GLY A 34 10.16 0.09 8.43
C GLY A 34 11.19 0.01 7.29
N GLY A 35 10.88 -0.68 6.18
CA GLY A 35 11.75 -0.84 5.03
C GLY A 35 12.11 -2.29 4.69
N ALA A 36 13.14 -2.49 3.87
CA ALA A 36 13.67 -3.81 3.54
C ALA A 36 14.36 -4.43 4.76
N ARG A 37 14.04 -5.69 5.07
CA ARG A 37 14.58 -6.34 6.27
C ARG A 37 16.04 -6.77 6.09
N MET A 38 16.86 -6.43 7.06
CA MET A 38 18.29 -6.74 7.05
C MET A 38 18.59 -8.24 7.17
N GLN A 39 17.71 -8.98 7.82
CA GLN A 39 17.89 -10.43 8.07
C GLN A 39 17.91 -11.27 6.79
N GLU A 40 17.32 -10.80 5.72
CA GLU A 40 17.37 -11.46 4.41
C GLU A 40 18.44 -10.83 3.47
N GLY A 41 19.21 -9.88 3.94
CA GLY A 41 20.30 -9.25 3.18
C GLY A 41 19.83 -8.69 1.83
N ILE A 42 20.62 -8.96 0.78
CA ILE A 42 20.32 -8.50 -0.59
C ILE A 42 18.99 -9.01 -1.13
N LEU A 43 18.48 -10.15 -0.65
CA LEU A 43 17.22 -10.71 -1.11
C LEU A 43 16.03 -9.80 -0.78
N SER A 44 16.06 -9.11 0.35
CA SER A 44 15.03 -8.13 0.70
C SER A 44 15.08 -6.90 -0.21
N LEU A 45 16.26 -6.43 -0.59
CA LEU A 45 16.43 -5.31 -1.51
C LEU A 45 15.95 -5.67 -2.93
N MET A 46 16.18 -6.91 -3.37
CA MET A 46 15.71 -7.39 -4.67
C MET A 46 14.17 -7.44 -4.79
N GLN A 47 13.44 -7.32 -3.68
CA GLN A 47 11.99 -7.22 -3.75
C GLN A 47 11.51 -5.85 -4.28
N MET A 48 12.33 -4.80 -4.18
CA MET A 48 11.99 -3.48 -4.71
C MET A 48 11.75 -3.52 -6.24
N PRO A 49 12.71 -3.94 -7.07
CA PRO A 49 12.49 -4.02 -8.52
C PRO A 49 11.38 -5.02 -8.87
N ARG A 50 11.30 -6.17 -8.17
CA ARG A 50 10.27 -7.18 -8.45
C ARG A 50 8.85 -6.65 -8.22
N SER A 51 8.61 -5.98 -7.10
CA SER A 51 7.32 -5.35 -6.82
C SER A 51 7.01 -4.21 -7.78
N THR A 52 8.00 -3.42 -8.18
CA THR A 52 7.84 -2.35 -9.18
C THR A 52 7.36 -2.89 -10.52
N VAL A 53 7.96 -3.99 -10.99
CA VAL A 53 7.52 -4.67 -12.25
C VAL A 53 6.09 -5.20 -12.11
N ALA A 54 5.73 -5.76 -10.95
CA ALA A 54 4.37 -6.24 -10.70
C ALA A 54 3.33 -5.10 -10.75
N ILE A 55 3.66 -3.92 -10.20
CA ILE A 55 2.78 -2.75 -10.30
C ILE A 55 2.68 -2.23 -11.74
N GLN A 56 3.76 -2.29 -12.50
CA GLN A 56 3.73 -1.93 -13.92
C GLN A 56 2.72 -2.78 -14.71
N MET A 57 2.58 -4.07 -14.39
CA MET A 57 1.57 -4.94 -15.03
C MET A 57 0.13 -4.44 -14.80
N LEU A 58 -0.18 -3.88 -13.62
CA LEU A 58 -1.49 -3.27 -13.36
C LEU A 58 -1.71 -2.04 -14.23
N LYS A 59 -0.70 -1.18 -14.37
CA LYS A 59 -0.77 0.03 -15.21
C LYS A 59 -0.99 -0.32 -16.69
N GLU A 60 -0.28 -1.30 -17.20
CA GLU A 60 -0.44 -1.80 -18.57
C GLU A 60 -1.82 -2.42 -18.81
N ALA A 61 -2.41 -3.04 -17.78
CA ALA A 61 -3.76 -3.56 -17.83
C ALA A 61 -4.86 -2.48 -17.62
N GLY A 62 -4.49 -1.22 -17.37
CA GLY A 62 -5.42 -0.12 -17.12
C GLY A 62 -6.21 -0.29 -15.82
N LEU A 63 -5.63 -0.95 -14.82
CA LEU A 63 -6.29 -1.24 -13.55
C LEU A 63 -5.80 -0.31 -12.44
N PRO A 64 -6.69 0.31 -11.66
CA PRO A 64 -6.31 1.19 -10.58
C PRO A 64 -5.50 0.48 -9.49
N TYR A 65 -4.41 1.12 -9.06
CA TYR A 65 -3.60 0.73 -7.93
C TYR A 65 -3.67 1.81 -6.84
N ILE A 66 -4.29 1.50 -5.71
CA ILE A 66 -4.50 2.44 -4.60
C ILE A 66 -3.63 2.00 -3.43
N VAL A 67 -2.87 2.93 -2.86
CA VAL A 67 -2.03 2.65 -1.70
C VAL A 67 -2.51 3.41 -0.48
N VAL A 68 -2.74 2.67 0.60
CA VAL A 68 -3.01 3.23 1.93
C VAL A 68 -1.73 3.15 2.75
N LEU A 69 -1.17 4.30 3.06
CA LEU A 69 0.08 4.47 3.79
C LEU A 69 -0.22 4.55 5.29
N THR A 70 0.12 3.51 6.02
CA THR A 70 -0.08 3.46 7.48
C THR A 70 1.22 3.74 8.23
N HIS A 71 1.16 3.89 9.53
CA HIS A 71 2.32 4.17 10.37
C HIS A 71 3.07 2.88 10.78
N PRO A 72 4.39 2.79 10.51
CA PRO A 72 5.20 3.58 9.59
C PRO A 72 5.20 3.00 8.17
N THR A 73 5.48 3.83 7.16
CA THR A 73 5.84 3.35 5.82
C THR A 73 7.14 4.02 5.40
N THR A 74 8.25 3.29 5.40
CA THR A 74 9.59 3.90 5.28
C THR A 74 10.57 3.08 4.42
N GLY A 75 11.70 3.68 4.10
CA GLY A 75 12.85 3.03 3.48
C GLY A 75 12.56 2.46 2.08
N GLY A 76 13.03 1.25 1.82
CA GLY A 76 12.84 0.57 0.53
C GLY A 76 11.37 0.33 0.13
N VAL A 77 10.45 0.38 1.08
CA VAL A 77 9.02 0.26 0.82
C VAL A 77 8.49 1.52 0.15
N THR A 78 8.80 2.70 0.68
CA THR A 78 8.48 3.97 0.02
C THR A 78 9.24 4.15 -1.29
N ALA A 79 10.46 3.68 -1.38
CA ALA A 79 11.26 3.75 -2.62
C ALA A 79 10.84 2.71 -3.68
N SER A 80 9.74 1.98 -3.47
CA SER A 80 9.22 1.00 -4.42
C SER A 80 7.68 1.04 -4.46
N TYR A 81 7.02 -0.06 -4.22
CA TYR A 81 5.60 -0.24 -4.45
C TYR A 81 4.68 0.74 -3.71
N ALA A 82 5.11 1.26 -2.54
CA ALA A 82 4.22 2.11 -1.75
C ALA A 82 4.00 3.51 -2.35
N MET A 83 4.92 4.00 -3.19
CA MET A 83 4.79 5.31 -3.85
C MET A 83 4.54 5.20 -5.36
N LEU A 84 4.04 4.05 -5.83
CA LEU A 84 3.68 3.81 -7.23
C LEU A 84 2.16 3.77 -7.46
N GLY A 85 1.36 4.08 -6.44
CA GLY A 85 -0.09 4.14 -6.55
C GLY A 85 -0.57 5.21 -7.52
N ASP A 86 -1.75 4.98 -8.09
CA ASP A 86 -2.49 6.03 -8.80
C ASP A 86 -3.13 7.00 -7.80
N ILE A 87 -3.45 6.51 -6.61
CA ILE A 87 -3.95 7.30 -5.47
C ILE A 87 -3.18 6.87 -4.20
N HIS A 88 -2.70 7.87 -3.45
CA HIS A 88 -2.02 7.71 -2.17
C HIS A 88 -2.86 8.27 -1.04
N ILE A 89 -3.34 7.40 -0.17
CA ILE A 89 -4.11 7.76 1.03
C ILE A 89 -3.25 7.48 2.25
N ALA A 90 -3.18 8.40 3.20
CA ALA A 90 -2.48 8.15 4.46
C ALA A 90 -3.43 8.15 5.66
N GLU A 91 -3.06 7.40 6.69
CA GLU A 91 -3.69 7.56 8.02
C GLU A 91 -3.15 8.82 8.70
N PRO A 92 -3.95 9.50 9.54
CA PRO A 92 -3.49 10.67 10.28
C PRO A 92 -2.21 10.41 11.07
N ASN A 93 -1.30 11.35 11.02
CA ASN A 93 0.00 11.32 11.73
C ASN A 93 0.91 10.13 11.35
N ALA A 94 0.65 9.42 10.27
CA ALA A 94 1.52 8.35 9.80
C ALA A 94 2.90 8.90 9.42
N LEU A 95 3.95 8.20 9.85
CA LEU A 95 5.33 8.49 9.41
C LEU A 95 5.57 7.84 8.05
N ILE A 96 5.83 8.65 7.05
CA ILE A 96 6.06 8.20 5.68
C ILE A 96 7.32 8.88 5.17
N CYS A 97 8.37 8.10 4.93
CA CYS A 97 9.67 8.66 4.54
C CYS A 97 10.56 7.59 3.90
N PHE A 98 11.61 8.02 3.21
CA PHE A 98 12.71 7.12 2.85
C PHE A 98 13.68 7.01 4.02
N ALA A 99 14.44 8.06 4.30
CA ALA A 99 15.32 8.13 5.47
C ALA A 99 14.54 8.67 6.68
N GLY A 100 14.68 8.02 7.83
CA GLY A 100 14.01 8.46 9.06
C GLY A 100 14.53 9.82 9.55
N PRO A 101 13.73 10.58 10.33
CA PRO A 101 14.09 11.93 10.80
C PRO A 101 15.45 11.97 11.51
N ARG A 102 15.74 11.00 12.37
CA ARG A 102 17.02 10.92 13.09
C ARG A 102 18.23 10.85 12.15
N VAL A 103 18.13 10.07 11.08
CA VAL A 103 19.22 9.92 10.11
C VAL A 103 19.46 11.24 9.38
N ILE A 104 18.38 11.93 9.00
CA ILE A 104 18.47 13.23 8.34
C ILE A 104 19.12 14.25 9.27
N GLU A 105 18.59 14.44 10.48
CA GLU A 105 19.12 15.40 11.46
C GLU A 105 20.60 15.17 11.79
N GLN A 106 21.02 13.90 11.94
CA GLN A 106 22.43 13.57 12.15
C GLN A 106 23.32 13.87 10.95
N THR A 107 22.76 13.76 9.74
CA THR A 107 23.51 13.99 8.50
C THR A 107 23.68 15.48 8.22
N ILE A 108 22.58 16.26 8.28
CA ILE A 108 22.59 17.70 7.99
C ILE A 108 22.95 18.55 9.22
N ARG A 109 22.93 17.97 10.42
CA ARG A 109 23.18 18.62 11.72
C ARG A 109 22.24 19.80 12.01
N GLU A 110 21.02 19.73 11.49
CA GLU A 110 19.97 20.73 11.71
C GLU A 110 18.70 20.03 12.23
N LYS A 111 17.86 20.79 12.94
CA LYS A 111 16.55 20.32 13.39
C LYS A 111 15.56 20.39 12.24
N LEU A 112 14.78 19.32 12.09
CA LEU A 112 13.72 19.27 11.08
C LEU A 112 12.50 20.10 11.51
N PRO A 113 11.74 20.65 10.55
CA PRO A 113 10.48 21.32 10.83
C PRO A 113 9.52 20.44 11.62
N GLU A 114 8.64 21.05 12.41
CA GLU A 114 7.59 20.34 13.12
C GLU A 114 6.67 19.60 12.13
N GLY A 115 6.32 18.36 12.48
CA GLY A 115 5.48 17.53 11.62
C GLY A 115 6.17 16.97 10.36
N PHE A 116 7.47 17.24 10.16
CA PHE A 116 8.22 16.75 9.00
C PHE A 116 8.04 15.24 8.79
N GLN A 117 7.77 14.84 7.55
CA GLN A 117 7.48 13.45 7.13
C GLN A 117 6.21 12.83 7.75
N ARG A 118 5.34 13.63 8.37
CA ARG A 118 4.01 13.17 8.78
C ARG A 118 3.02 13.31 7.63
N ALA A 119 1.94 12.53 7.69
CA ALA A 119 0.94 12.48 6.63
C ALA A 119 0.40 13.87 6.25
N GLU A 120 0.09 14.71 7.25
CA GLU A 120 -0.43 16.06 7.04
C GLU A 120 0.59 16.96 6.33
N TYR A 121 1.85 16.91 6.77
CA TYR A 121 2.94 17.63 6.14
C TYR A 121 3.12 17.21 4.67
N LEU A 122 3.06 15.92 4.39
CA LEU A 122 3.20 15.38 3.03
C LEU A 122 2.01 15.72 2.13
N LEU A 123 0.81 15.80 2.70
CA LEU A 123 -0.38 16.27 1.98
C LEU A 123 -0.22 17.74 1.56
N ASP A 124 0.21 18.59 2.48
CA ASP A 124 0.44 20.02 2.22
C ASP A 124 1.53 20.26 1.16
N HIS A 125 2.47 19.31 1.01
CA HIS A 125 3.54 19.36 0.01
C HIS A 125 3.24 18.55 -1.27
N GLY A 126 2.01 18.07 -1.45
CA GLY A 126 1.57 17.43 -2.68
C GLY A 126 2.09 16.00 -2.90
N MET A 127 2.58 15.33 -1.86
CA MET A 127 3.04 13.94 -1.95
C MET A 127 1.92 12.91 -1.70
N LEU A 128 0.78 13.35 -1.19
CA LEU A 128 -0.39 12.53 -0.90
C LEU A 128 -1.62 13.18 -1.50
N ASP A 129 -2.60 12.36 -1.83
CA ASP A 129 -3.91 12.82 -2.33
C ASP A 129 -4.87 13.13 -1.19
N MET A 130 -4.78 12.37 -0.09
CA MET A 130 -5.65 12.59 1.07
C MET A 130 -5.13 11.95 2.36
N VAL A 131 -5.56 12.52 3.49
CA VAL A 131 -5.38 11.94 4.83
C VAL A 131 -6.74 11.54 5.37
N VAL A 132 -6.92 10.25 5.67
CA VAL A 132 -8.23 9.67 6.03
C VAL A 132 -8.09 8.82 7.29
N SER A 133 -8.94 9.06 8.28
CA SER A 133 -8.98 8.22 9.48
C SER A 133 -9.43 6.80 9.15
N ARG A 134 -8.89 5.80 9.86
CA ARG A 134 -9.24 4.38 9.66
C ARG A 134 -10.75 4.11 9.70
N LEU A 135 -11.48 4.83 10.52
CA LEU A 135 -12.94 4.69 10.64
C LEU A 135 -13.70 5.10 9.38
N LYS A 136 -13.15 6.02 8.60
CA LYS A 136 -13.75 6.51 7.34
C LYS A 136 -13.12 5.86 6.10
N MET A 137 -12.03 5.12 6.27
CA MET A 137 -11.20 4.59 5.17
C MET A 137 -12.01 3.75 4.19
N ARG A 138 -12.88 2.86 4.69
CA ARG A 138 -13.71 1.99 3.85
C ARG A 138 -14.59 2.79 2.90
N ASP A 139 -15.27 3.79 3.43
CA ASP A 139 -16.25 4.57 2.66
C ASP A 139 -15.54 5.42 1.59
N GLU A 140 -14.39 6.00 1.93
CA GLU A 140 -13.57 6.75 0.97
C GLU A 140 -12.99 5.84 -0.12
N LEU A 141 -12.48 4.66 0.23
CA LEU A 141 -12.00 3.68 -0.74
C LEU A 141 -13.11 3.24 -1.70
N VAL A 142 -14.32 3.01 -1.20
CA VAL A 142 -15.48 2.65 -2.05
C VAL A 142 -15.79 3.76 -3.04
N LYS A 143 -15.82 5.03 -2.60
CA LYS A 143 -16.05 6.19 -3.47
C LYS A 143 -15.00 6.28 -4.58
N ILE A 144 -13.71 6.19 -4.20
CA ILE A 144 -12.59 6.29 -5.12
C ILE A 144 -12.60 5.16 -6.15
N VAL A 145 -12.76 3.91 -5.71
CA VAL A 145 -12.80 2.75 -6.61
C VAL A 145 -13.95 2.87 -7.60
N ARG A 146 -15.15 3.26 -7.13
CA ARG A 146 -16.29 3.44 -8.02
C ARG A 146 -16.07 4.55 -9.03
N LEU A 147 -15.47 5.66 -8.61
CA LEU A 147 -15.11 6.77 -9.49
C LEU A 147 -14.12 6.33 -10.57
N LEU A 148 -13.02 5.66 -10.18
CA LEU A 148 -11.99 5.21 -11.11
C LEU A 148 -12.49 4.13 -12.10
N LEU A 149 -13.48 3.35 -11.71
CA LEU A 149 -14.10 2.34 -12.56
C LEU A 149 -15.32 2.86 -13.36
N GLY A 150 -15.66 4.14 -13.26
CA GLY A 150 -16.82 4.72 -13.93
C GLY A 150 -18.15 4.17 -13.45
N LEU A 151 -18.22 3.67 -12.21
CA LEU A 151 -19.44 3.12 -11.62
C LEU A 151 -20.27 4.21 -10.94
N SER A 152 -21.59 4.03 -10.89
CA SER A 152 -22.49 4.95 -10.18
C SER A 152 -22.06 5.11 -8.71
N PRO A 153 -22.30 6.29 -8.08
CA PRO A 153 -22.04 6.48 -6.65
C PRO A 153 -22.70 5.37 -5.82
N ALA A 154 -22.04 4.96 -4.72
CA ALA A 154 -22.66 4.01 -3.80
C ALA A 154 -23.84 4.67 -3.09
N VAL A 155 -24.99 4.01 -3.07
CA VAL A 155 -26.10 4.42 -2.21
C VAL A 155 -25.79 3.93 -0.80
N MET A 156 -25.89 4.81 0.21
CA MET A 156 -25.74 4.42 1.62
C MET A 156 -26.80 3.35 1.93
N GLY A 157 -26.37 2.12 2.18
CA GLY A 157 -27.24 0.94 2.37
C GLY A 157 -26.90 -0.25 1.47
N ASP A 158 -26.28 -0.04 0.32
CA ASP A 158 -25.86 -1.12 -0.59
C ASP A 158 -24.54 -1.80 -0.19
N LEU A 159 -23.86 -1.27 0.82
CA LEU A 159 -22.62 -1.87 1.28
C LEU A 159 -22.94 -3.02 2.23
N PRO A 160 -22.41 -4.24 1.97
CA PRO A 160 -22.60 -5.36 2.88
C PRO A 160 -22.08 -4.98 4.27
N SER A 161 -22.83 -5.39 5.31
CA SER A 161 -22.40 -5.21 6.71
C SER A 161 -20.96 -5.77 6.89
N PRO A 162 -20.12 -5.12 7.69
CA PRO A 162 -18.78 -5.64 7.98
C PRO A 162 -18.77 -7.05 8.59
N ASN A 163 -19.93 -7.54 9.03
CA ASN A 163 -20.11 -8.89 9.57
C ASN A 163 -20.73 -9.89 8.58
N ALA A 164 -20.98 -9.52 7.32
CA ALA A 164 -21.31 -10.48 6.30
C ALA A 164 -20.09 -11.38 6.08
N GLN A 165 -20.15 -12.61 6.56
CA GLN A 165 -19.13 -13.63 6.31
C GLN A 165 -19.06 -13.84 4.80
N ASP A 166 -18.07 -13.26 4.15
CA ASP A 166 -17.71 -13.66 2.81
C ASP A 166 -17.25 -15.12 2.90
N GLN A 167 -18.11 -16.02 2.46
CA GLN A 167 -17.74 -17.42 2.24
C GLN A 167 -16.68 -17.40 1.14
N TYR A 168 -15.42 -17.44 1.54
CA TYR A 168 -14.35 -17.79 0.61
C TYR A 168 -14.64 -19.19 0.09
N PRO A 169 -14.68 -19.42 -1.22
CA PRO A 169 -14.78 -20.77 -1.74
C PRO A 169 -13.63 -21.59 -1.15
N GLU A 170 -13.96 -22.69 -0.46
CA GLU A 170 -12.97 -23.62 0.10
C GLU A 170 -11.96 -23.97 -0.99
N GLN A 171 -10.69 -23.79 -0.68
CA GLN A 171 -9.61 -24.28 -1.53
C GLN A 171 -9.73 -25.81 -1.55
N THR A 172 -10.16 -26.38 -2.65
CA THR A 172 -10.04 -27.80 -2.90
C THR A 172 -8.56 -28.16 -2.79
N THR A 173 -8.21 -28.81 -1.69
CA THR A 173 -6.91 -29.44 -1.50
C THR A 173 -6.74 -30.48 -2.59
N HIS A 174 -5.94 -30.20 -3.62
CA HIS A 174 -5.47 -31.24 -4.50
C HIS A 174 -4.57 -32.16 -3.69
N SER A 175 -5.12 -33.32 -3.32
CA SER A 175 -4.35 -34.47 -2.89
C SER A 175 -3.43 -34.90 -4.04
N SER A 176 -2.13 -34.84 -3.79
CA SER A 176 -1.13 -35.39 -4.70
C SER A 176 -1.36 -36.91 -4.81
N PRO A 177 -1.34 -37.50 -6.01
CA PRO A 177 -1.29 -38.96 -6.14
C PRO A 177 0.12 -39.45 -5.76
N GLU A 178 0.18 -40.59 -5.09
CA GLU A 178 1.37 -41.36 -4.73
C GLU A 178 2.25 -41.74 -5.93
#